data_0f0dce72e3329486f7db0eceb5674f84
#
_entry.id   0f0dce72e3329486f7db0eceb5674f84
#
_cell.length_a   1.000
_cell.length_b   1.000
_cell.length_c   1.000
_cell.angle_alpha   90.00
_cell.angle_beta   90.00
_cell.angle_gamma   90.00
#
_symmetry.space_group_name_H-M   'P 1'
#
loop_
_entity.id
_entity.type
_entity.pdbx_description
1 polymer ?
#
loop_
_entity_poly.entity_id
_entity_poly.type
_entity_poly.pdbx_seq_one_letter_code
_entity_poly.pdbx_strand_id
1 'polypeptide(L)'
;MSRFIQLHILTSYPACNLNRDDMGRPKTMSLPGGERLRISSQSLKRAWRCSEVFQKELGGHLGTRTKEVGKYAWFALTNGVRFSEVLHNPRAEGTLSRLAPTKATDIARAIGGVFGKIKQEYKKEKNGDPDADAGKKLLESLECEQLAHLTPVELESVEALVEQCRASGRKPEGEALNLLRKEATSVDIALFGRMLAASKDYNVEAAAQVAHAMTVHKVVVEDDFFTAVDDLNQDDSGAGHMGVAEFGAGLFYLYLCIDRELLQENLGGDADLAGRALAALTRAACTVSPTGKQNSFASRAVASFCLAEKGDAQPRTLAEAFMKPLQDKDGDVLAAAIQALEKKRAAFNRIMGVEPECLRFDQERGTLAEVAAFAAL
;
A
#
# COMPACT_ATOMS: atom_id res chain seq x y z
N MET A 1 27.17 -8.07 6.56
CA MET A 1 25.81 -7.63 7.03
C MET A 1 24.89 -8.83 7.02
N SER A 2 24.05 -8.99 8.03
CA SER A 2 23.04 -10.04 8.00
C SER A 2 22.02 -9.82 6.90
N ARG A 3 21.67 -10.87 6.16
CA ARG A 3 20.81 -10.82 4.99
C ARG A 3 19.37 -10.45 5.32
N PHE A 4 18.79 -11.05 6.37
CA PHE A 4 17.38 -10.89 6.68
C PHE A 4 17.14 -10.06 7.93
N ILE A 5 16.14 -9.16 7.84
CA ILE A 5 15.48 -8.52 8.98
C ILE A 5 14.09 -9.11 9.12
N GLN A 6 13.74 -9.54 10.33
CA GLN A 6 12.42 -10.04 10.67
C GLN A 6 11.82 -9.17 11.77
N LEU A 7 10.56 -8.76 11.61
CA LEU A 7 9.82 -8.00 12.61
C LEU A 7 8.61 -8.79 13.08
N HIS A 8 8.48 -8.94 14.40
CA HIS A 8 7.34 -9.56 15.07
C HIS A 8 6.66 -8.49 15.91
N ILE A 9 5.44 -8.09 15.54
CA ILE A 9 4.76 -6.91 16.08
C ILE A 9 3.43 -7.32 16.70
N LEU A 10 3.13 -6.78 17.88
CA LEU A 10 1.82 -6.88 18.53
C LEU A 10 1.20 -5.48 18.66
N THR A 11 -0.04 -5.35 18.17
CA THR A 11 -0.79 -4.09 18.22
C THR A 11 -2.22 -4.37 18.69
N SER A 12 -2.65 -3.70 19.75
CA SER A 12 -4.03 -3.75 20.25
C SER A 12 -4.89 -2.72 19.54
N TYR A 13 -5.95 -3.16 18.90
CA TYR A 13 -6.97 -2.28 18.35
C TYR A 13 -8.26 -2.37 19.16
N PRO A 14 -8.80 -1.24 19.60
CA PRO A 14 -10.16 -1.17 20.17
C PRO A 14 -11.18 -1.49 19.10
N ALA A 15 -12.47 -1.24 19.34
CA ALA A 15 -13.51 -1.39 18.34
C ALA A 15 -13.06 -0.79 17.00
N CYS A 16 -13.06 -1.58 15.94
CA CYS A 16 -12.52 -1.17 14.65
C CYS A 16 -13.10 -1.98 13.48
N ASN A 17 -13.03 -1.40 12.29
CA ASN A 17 -13.28 -2.09 11.03
C ASN A 17 -12.22 -1.66 10.00
N LEU A 18 -10.97 -1.99 10.28
CA LEU A 18 -9.77 -1.52 9.57
C LEU A 18 -9.68 -2.03 8.14
N ASN A 19 -10.14 -3.26 7.89
CA ASN A 19 -10.04 -3.91 6.59
C ASN A 19 -11.28 -4.77 6.32
N ARG A 20 -12.08 -4.36 5.34
CA ARG A 20 -13.40 -4.90 5.04
C ARG A 20 -13.39 -5.87 3.86
N ASP A 21 -14.36 -6.78 3.86
CA ASP A 21 -14.76 -7.55 2.69
C ASP A 21 -15.66 -6.70 1.75
N ASP A 22 -16.23 -7.31 0.74
CA ASP A 22 -17.14 -6.71 -0.25
C ASP A 22 -18.51 -6.36 0.32
N MET A 23 -18.91 -7.00 1.43
CA MET A 23 -20.14 -6.70 2.16
C MET A 23 -19.96 -5.59 3.21
N GLY A 24 -18.74 -5.09 3.40
CA GLY A 24 -18.44 -4.06 4.40
C GLY A 24 -18.11 -4.60 5.79
N ARG A 25 -18.05 -5.92 5.97
CA ARG A 25 -17.76 -6.60 7.24
C ARG A 25 -16.25 -6.61 7.51
N PRO A 26 -15.80 -6.63 8.77
CA PRO A 26 -14.40 -6.87 9.09
C PRO A 26 -13.92 -8.19 8.47
N LYS A 27 -12.76 -8.16 7.81
CA LYS A 27 -12.18 -9.39 7.27
C LYS A 27 -11.77 -10.32 8.38
N THR A 28 -12.18 -11.57 8.24
CA THR A 28 -11.84 -12.67 9.16
C THR A 28 -11.07 -13.78 8.47
N MET A 29 -10.60 -14.72 9.25
CA MET A 29 -10.03 -15.99 8.83
C MET A 29 -10.32 -17.06 9.87
N SER A 30 -10.54 -18.30 9.43
CA SER A 30 -10.71 -19.44 10.31
C SER A 30 -9.36 -20.08 10.62
N LEU A 31 -9.06 -20.26 11.90
CA LEU A 31 -7.91 -21.02 12.40
C LEU A 31 -8.42 -22.05 13.43
N PRO A 32 -7.59 -23.06 13.78
CA PRO A 32 -7.95 -23.96 14.87
C PRO A 32 -8.35 -23.19 16.15
N GLY A 33 -9.49 -23.55 16.71
CA GLY A 33 -10.04 -22.93 17.91
C GLY A 33 -10.91 -21.71 17.70
N GLY A 34 -11.15 -21.26 16.45
CA GLY A 34 -12.15 -20.24 16.15
C GLY A 34 -11.72 -19.18 15.16
N GLU A 35 -12.63 -18.26 14.93
CA GLU A 35 -12.45 -17.14 13.99
C GLU A 35 -11.50 -16.10 14.55
N ARG A 36 -10.73 -15.47 13.65
CA ARG A 36 -9.80 -14.37 13.92
C ARG A 36 -10.13 -13.20 13.01
N LEU A 37 -10.00 -11.99 13.50
CA LEU A 37 -9.89 -10.82 12.61
C LEU A 37 -8.56 -10.86 11.88
N ARG A 38 -8.56 -10.36 10.65
CA ARG A 38 -7.33 -10.18 9.88
C ARG A 38 -7.27 -8.87 9.13
N ILE A 39 -6.06 -8.36 8.98
CA ILE A 39 -5.74 -7.23 8.10
C ILE A 39 -4.88 -7.75 6.96
N SER A 40 -5.31 -7.56 5.72
CA SER A 40 -4.57 -8.06 4.55
C SER A 40 -3.25 -7.31 4.36
N SER A 41 -2.23 -8.02 3.87
CA SER A 41 -0.92 -7.45 3.55
C SER A 41 -1.01 -6.27 2.57
N GLN A 42 -1.94 -6.33 1.61
CA GLN A 42 -2.16 -5.26 0.65
C GLN A 42 -2.66 -3.97 1.33
N SER A 43 -3.56 -4.11 2.31
CA SER A 43 -4.07 -2.97 3.09
C SER A 43 -2.96 -2.33 3.92
N LEU A 44 -2.14 -3.15 4.60
CA LEU A 44 -0.98 -2.69 5.38
C LEU A 44 0.05 -1.98 4.48
N LYS A 45 0.52 -2.63 3.41
CA LYS A 45 1.48 -2.06 2.47
C LYS A 45 1.00 -0.73 1.88
N ARG A 46 -0.30 -0.62 1.53
CA ARG A 46 -0.89 0.64 1.07
C ARG A 46 -0.87 1.71 2.15
N ALA A 47 -1.28 1.39 3.38
CA ALA A 47 -1.30 2.33 4.48
C ALA A 47 0.10 2.90 4.74
N TRP A 48 1.12 2.06 4.80
CA TRP A 48 2.52 2.49 5.02
C TRP A 48 3.04 3.35 3.87
N ARG A 49 2.90 2.90 2.63
CA ARG A 49 3.35 3.62 1.44
C ARG A 49 2.76 5.04 1.31
N CYS A 50 1.50 5.21 1.71
CA CYS A 50 0.79 6.49 1.64
C CYS A 50 0.87 7.30 2.95
N SER A 51 1.63 6.84 3.95
CA SER A 51 1.74 7.49 5.25
C SER A 51 2.66 8.70 5.23
N GLU A 52 2.42 9.63 6.17
CA GLU A 52 3.32 10.76 6.39
C GLU A 52 4.74 10.31 6.79
N VAL A 53 4.89 9.16 7.44
CA VAL A 53 6.19 8.57 7.80
C VAL A 53 7.01 8.33 6.55
N PHE A 54 6.45 7.63 5.55
CA PHE A 54 7.12 7.40 4.27
C PHE A 54 7.37 8.70 3.52
N GLN A 55 6.41 9.62 3.48
CA GLN A 55 6.57 10.90 2.78
C GLN A 55 7.69 11.76 3.38
N LYS A 56 7.79 11.81 4.70
CA LYS A 56 8.84 12.61 5.38
C LYS A 56 10.23 11.99 5.25
N GLU A 57 10.35 10.68 5.39
CA GLU A 57 11.65 9.99 5.45
C GLU A 57 12.19 9.63 4.07
N LEU A 58 11.30 9.40 3.10
CA LEU A 58 11.61 8.85 1.78
C LEU A 58 11.11 9.72 0.62
N GLY A 59 10.67 10.95 0.91
CA GLY A 59 10.18 11.87 -0.12
C GLY A 59 11.19 12.03 -1.26
N GLY A 60 10.69 12.03 -2.52
CA GLY A 60 11.53 12.00 -3.73
C GLY A 60 11.95 10.60 -4.18
N HIS A 61 11.82 9.57 -3.32
CA HIS A 61 12.13 8.17 -3.63
C HIS A 61 10.90 7.27 -3.60
N LEU A 62 9.69 7.82 -3.76
CA LEU A 62 8.45 7.06 -3.80
C LEU A 62 7.83 7.08 -5.18
N GLY A 63 7.35 5.93 -5.62
CA GLY A 63 6.68 5.79 -6.90
C GLY A 63 5.21 6.18 -6.88
N THR A 64 4.63 6.31 -8.05
CA THR A 64 3.21 6.59 -8.24
C THR A 64 2.50 5.38 -8.82
N ARG A 65 1.46 4.90 -8.15
CA ARG A 65 0.66 3.76 -8.60
C ARG A 65 -0.63 4.24 -9.25
N THR A 66 -0.74 4.09 -10.57
CA THR A 66 -1.88 4.57 -11.34
C THR A 66 -2.16 3.70 -12.57
N LYS A 67 -3.37 3.75 -13.08
CA LYS A 67 -3.77 3.25 -14.40
C LYS A 67 -4.00 4.38 -15.41
N GLU A 68 -3.82 5.63 -14.98
CA GLU A 68 -4.32 6.81 -15.67
C GLU A 68 -3.23 7.64 -16.38
N VAL A 69 -2.02 7.07 -16.61
CA VAL A 69 -0.89 7.79 -17.24
C VAL A 69 -1.31 8.43 -18.56
N GLY A 70 -2.01 7.67 -19.42
CA GLY A 70 -2.52 8.20 -20.69
C GLY A 70 -3.53 9.35 -20.49
N LYS A 71 -4.43 9.23 -19.54
CA LYS A 71 -5.41 10.27 -19.20
C LYS A 71 -4.74 11.57 -18.73
N TYR A 72 -3.72 11.48 -17.87
CA TYR A 72 -2.97 12.67 -17.45
C TYR A 72 -2.13 13.28 -18.58
N ALA A 73 -1.53 12.45 -19.45
CA ALA A 73 -0.87 12.95 -20.67
C ALA A 73 -1.85 13.70 -21.59
N TRP A 74 -3.07 13.21 -21.72
CA TRP A 74 -4.13 13.89 -22.49
C TRP A 74 -4.49 15.24 -21.87
N PHE A 75 -4.70 15.32 -20.56
CA PHE A 75 -4.96 16.59 -19.87
C PHE A 75 -3.81 17.58 -20.06
N ALA A 76 -2.57 17.15 -19.89
CA ALA A 76 -1.42 17.99 -20.10
C ALA A 76 -1.42 18.63 -21.52
N LEU A 77 -1.67 17.81 -22.55
CA LEU A 77 -1.67 18.25 -23.95
C LEU A 77 -2.85 19.14 -24.33
N THR A 78 -4.03 18.90 -23.75
CA THR A 78 -5.25 19.64 -24.06
C THR A 78 -5.43 20.90 -23.23
N ASN A 79 -4.96 20.91 -21.99
CA ASN A 79 -5.10 22.04 -21.07
C ASN A 79 -3.93 23.03 -21.15
N GLY A 80 -2.84 22.70 -21.88
CA GLY A 80 -1.68 23.57 -22.03
C GLY A 80 -0.86 23.73 -20.74
N VAL A 81 -0.71 22.65 -19.96
CA VAL A 81 0.06 22.59 -18.71
C VAL A 81 1.09 21.46 -18.76
N ARG A 82 2.02 21.44 -17.83
CA ARG A 82 2.97 20.35 -17.69
C ARG A 82 2.30 19.08 -17.20
N PHE A 83 2.88 17.93 -17.52
CA PHE A 83 2.38 16.63 -17.05
C PHE A 83 2.44 16.52 -15.52
N SER A 84 3.51 16.99 -14.89
CA SER A 84 3.66 17.06 -13.44
C SER A 84 2.58 17.91 -12.75
N GLU A 85 2.11 18.98 -13.38
CA GLU A 85 1.06 19.83 -12.83
C GLU A 85 -0.30 19.12 -12.83
N VAL A 86 -0.65 18.40 -13.90
CA VAL A 86 -1.92 17.66 -13.97
C VAL A 86 -1.96 16.47 -13.04
N LEU A 87 -0.82 15.88 -12.67
CA LEU A 87 -0.78 14.81 -11.66
C LEU A 87 -1.31 15.28 -10.29
N HIS A 88 -1.11 16.55 -9.97
CA HIS A 88 -1.59 17.16 -8.72
C HIS A 88 -2.96 17.81 -8.88
N ASN A 89 -3.26 18.37 -10.06
CA ASN A 89 -4.53 19.01 -10.37
C ASN A 89 -4.98 18.72 -11.81
N PRO A 90 -5.80 17.69 -12.05
CA PRO A 90 -6.28 17.35 -13.40
C PRO A 90 -7.06 18.45 -14.10
N ARG A 91 -7.54 19.47 -13.37
CA ARG A 91 -8.28 20.63 -13.90
C ARG A 91 -7.38 21.85 -14.09
N ALA A 92 -6.06 21.73 -13.88
CA ALA A 92 -5.14 22.83 -14.14
C ALA A 92 -5.25 23.26 -15.60
N GLU A 93 -5.21 24.57 -15.83
CA GLU A 93 -5.13 25.20 -17.16
C GLU A 93 -3.92 26.09 -17.22
N GLY A 94 -3.22 26.07 -18.36
CA GLY A 94 -1.97 26.81 -18.54
C GLY A 94 -1.88 27.51 -19.89
N THR A 95 -0.71 28.08 -20.12
CA THR A 95 -0.40 28.91 -21.29
C THR A 95 0.42 28.20 -22.37
N LEU A 96 0.81 26.93 -22.13
CA LEU A 96 1.55 26.13 -23.09
C LEU A 96 0.65 25.83 -24.30
N SER A 97 1.27 25.53 -25.47
CA SER A 97 0.52 25.19 -26.67
C SER A 97 -0.39 23.97 -26.44
N ARG A 98 -1.65 24.08 -26.91
CA ARG A 98 -2.66 23.02 -26.78
C ARG A 98 -2.75 22.22 -28.06
N LEU A 99 -2.87 20.90 -27.93
CA LEU A 99 -3.16 20.03 -29.07
C LEU A 99 -4.66 19.79 -29.21
N ALA A 100 -5.11 19.57 -30.46
CA ALA A 100 -6.49 19.13 -30.72
C ALA A 100 -6.76 17.79 -30.00
N PRO A 101 -7.95 17.57 -29.40
CA PRO A 101 -8.30 16.39 -28.65
C PRO A 101 -8.00 15.06 -29.35
N THR A 102 -8.19 14.98 -30.67
CA THR A 102 -7.91 13.78 -31.48
C THR A 102 -6.43 13.43 -31.46
N LYS A 103 -5.53 14.42 -31.73
CA LYS A 103 -4.09 14.23 -31.68
C LYS A 103 -3.61 13.89 -30.27
N ALA A 104 -4.15 14.59 -29.26
CA ALA A 104 -3.84 14.31 -27.86
C ALA A 104 -4.23 12.88 -27.46
N THR A 105 -5.35 12.36 -27.99
CA THR A 105 -5.80 10.98 -27.75
C THR A 105 -4.81 9.96 -28.31
N ASP A 106 -4.33 10.12 -29.53
CA ASP A 106 -3.38 9.19 -30.14
C ASP A 106 -2.05 9.17 -29.38
N ILE A 107 -1.56 10.33 -28.96
CA ILE A 107 -0.33 10.46 -28.14
C ILE A 107 -0.52 9.82 -26.77
N ALA A 108 -1.61 10.15 -26.10
CA ALA A 108 -1.94 9.67 -24.76
C ALA A 108 -2.06 8.14 -24.72
N ARG A 109 -2.69 7.55 -25.73
CA ARG A 109 -2.80 6.09 -25.87
C ARG A 109 -1.46 5.42 -26.11
N ALA A 110 -0.58 6.04 -26.90
CA ALA A 110 0.77 5.52 -27.15
C ALA A 110 1.60 5.53 -25.85
N ILE A 111 1.58 6.64 -25.10
CA ILE A 111 2.30 6.78 -23.83
C ILE A 111 1.75 5.80 -22.78
N GLY A 112 0.43 5.78 -22.57
CA GLY A 112 -0.22 4.89 -21.61
C GLY A 112 0.05 3.40 -21.92
N GLY A 113 0.07 3.04 -23.20
CA GLY A 113 0.32 1.68 -23.68
C GLY A 113 1.69 1.09 -23.29
N VAL A 114 2.65 1.93 -22.94
CA VAL A 114 3.97 1.47 -22.42
C VAL A 114 3.84 0.79 -21.05
N PHE A 115 2.93 1.30 -20.22
CA PHE A 115 2.76 0.87 -18.84
C PHE A 115 1.73 -0.26 -18.64
N GLY A 116 0.96 -0.58 -19.68
CA GLY A 116 0.00 -1.66 -19.63
C GLY A 116 -0.94 -1.69 -20.83
N LYS A 117 -1.75 -2.74 -20.90
CA LYS A 117 -2.78 -2.84 -21.93
C LYS A 117 -3.81 -1.72 -21.73
N ILE A 118 -3.97 -0.87 -22.73
CA ILE A 118 -4.95 0.21 -22.76
C ILE A 118 -6.34 -0.35 -23.04
N LYS A 119 -7.37 0.19 -22.37
CA LYS A 119 -8.78 -0.11 -22.62
C LYS A 119 -9.15 0.15 -24.07
N GLN A 120 -10.24 -0.48 -24.54
CA GLN A 120 -10.72 -0.28 -25.90
C GLN A 120 -10.97 1.19 -26.19
N GLU A 121 -10.63 1.60 -27.43
CA GLU A 121 -10.87 2.96 -27.89
C GLU A 121 -12.36 3.26 -27.93
N TYR A 122 -12.75 4.39 -27.37
CA TYR A 122 -14.11 4.92 -27.52
C TYR A 122 -14.30 5.44 -28.95
N LYS A 123 -15.18 4.77 -29.71
CA LYS A 123 -15.60 5.24 -31.03
C LYS A 123 -16.98 5.87 -30.93
N LYS A 124 -17.05 7.19 -31.24
CA LYS A 124 -18.33 7.89 -31.30
C LYS A 124 -19.19 7.29 -32.42
N GLU A 125 -20.40 6.87 -32.10
CA GLU A 125 -21.37 6.41 -33.10
C GLU A 125 -21.72 7.57 -34.02
N LYS A 126 -21.66 7.35 -35.35
CA LYS A 126 -21.86 8.41 -36.37
C LYS A 126 -23.29 8.96 -36.43
N ASN A 127 -24.28 8.24 -35.87
CA ASN A 127 -25.73 8.53 -36.01
C ASN A 127 -26.50 8.48 -34.68
N GLY A 128 -25.84 8.59 -33.51
CA GLY A 128 -26.50 8.59 -32.21
C GLY A 128 -26.74 10.02 -31.68
N ASP A 129 -27.74 10.15 -30.79
CA ASP A 129 -27.93 11.34 -29.96
C ASP A 129 -26.62 11.73 -29.26
N PRO A 130 -26.39 13.01 -28.93
CA PRO A 130 -25.19 13.43 -28.24
C PRO A 130 -25.10 12.67 -26.92
N ASP A 131 -24.16 11.72 -26.88
CA ASP A 131 -23.88 10.90 -25.69
C ASP A 131 -23.41 11.85 -24.58
N ALA A 132 -24.26 12.10 -23.60
CA ALA A 132 -23.94 12.95 -22.43
C ALA A 132 -22.67 12.47 -21.69
N ASP A 133 -22.32 11.20 -21.85
CA ASP A 133 -21.15 10.56 -21.24
C ASP A 133 -19.94 10.43 -22.17
N ALA A 134 -19.98 10.97 -23.40
CA ALA A 134 -18.91 10.81 -24.40
C ALA A 134 -17.53 11.22 -23.87
N GLY A 135 -17.47 12.35 -23.14
CA GLY A 135 -16.24 12.84 -22.52
C GLY A 135 -15.69 11.85 -21.47
N LYS A 136 -16.56 11.29 -20.65
CA LYS A 136 -16.19 10.30 -19.63
C LYS A 136 -15.67 9.00 -20.27
N LYS A 137 -16.38 8.49 -21.26
CA LYS A 137 -15.99 7.29 -22.01
C LYS A 137 -14.66 7.47 -22.76
N LEU A 138 -14.41 8.66 -23.32
CA LEU A 138 -13.11 9.00 -23.91
C LEU A 138 -12.00 8.90 -22.85
N LEU A 139 -12.15 9.56 -21.73
CA LEU A 139 -11.16 9.54 -20.65
C LEU A 139 -10.92 8.14 -20.09
N GLU A 140 -11.98 7.35 -19.93
CA GLU A 140 -11.88 5.94 -19.51
C GLU A 140 -11.12 5.08 -20.53
N SER A 141 -11.24 5.37 -21.82
CA SER A 141 -10.51 4.67 -22.89
C SER A 141 -9.01 4.97 -22.93
N LEU A 142 -8.54 5.97 -22.18
CA LEU A 142 -7.13 6.32 -22.00
C LEU A 142 -6.47 5.64 -20.80
N GLU A 143 -7.24 4.86 -20.03
CA GLU A 143 -6.74 4.15 -18.87
C GLU A 143 -6.16 2.77 -19.25
N CYS A 144 -5.14 2.34 -18.52
CA CYS A 144 -4.71 0.95 -18.55
C CYS A 144 -5.75 0.04 -17.88
N GLU A 145 -5.86 -1.22 -18.29
CA GLU A 145 -6.70 -2.21 -17.63
C GLU A 145 -6.21 -2.51 -16.19
N GLN A 146 -4.90 -2.44 -15.98
CA GLN A 146 -4.25 -2.73 -14.69
C GLN A 146 -3.50 -1.50 -14.15
N LEU A 147 -3.30 -1.49 -12.83
CA LEU A 147 -2.47 -0.48 -12.18
C LEU A 147 -0.99 -0.72 -12.51
N ALA A 148 -0.32 0.30 -13.02
CA ALA A 148 1.13 0.36 -13.13
C ALA A 148 1.72 1.12 -11.93
N HIS A 149 2.95 0.80 -11.56
CA HIS A 149 3.69 1.49 -10.51
C HIS A 149 4.92 2.12 -11.15
N LEU A 150 4.96 3.44 -11.24
CA LEU A 150 5.97 4.21 -11.93
C LEU A 150 6.94 4.84 -10.94
N THR A 151 8.23 4.83 -11.29
CA THR A 151 9.25 5.56 -10.55
C THR A 151 9.19 7.07 -10.86
N PRO A 152 9.77 7.95 -10.03
CA PRO A 152 9.91 9.38 -10.36
C PRO A 152 10.63 9.60 -11.69
N VAL A 153 11.70 8.86 -11.97
CA VAL A 153 12.47 8.95 -13.22
C VAL A 153 11.63 8.56 -14.46
N GLU A 154 10.77 7.57 -14.31
CA GLU A 154 9.83 7.21 -15.39
C GLU A 154 8.78 8.30 -15.61
N LEU A 155 8.28 8.94 -14.55
CA LEU A 155 7.36 10.08 -14.67
C LEU A 155 8.03 11.30 -15.33
N GLU A 156 9.29 11.59 -14.99
CA GLU A 156 10.09 12.64 -15.67
C GLU A 156 10.29 12.32 -17.17
N SER A 157 10.53 11.03 -17.48
CA SER A 157 10.64 10.59 -18.88
C SER A 157 9.31 10.75 -19.65
N VAL A 158 8.17 10.47 -18.98
CA VAL A 158 6.83 10.75 -19.54
C VAL A 158 6.64 12.24 -19.78
N GLU A 159 7.01 13.10 -18.81
CA GLU A 159 6.89 14.56 -18.97
C GLU A 159 7.71 15.05 -20.16
N ALA A 160 8.97 14.63 -20.28
CA ALA A 160 9.82 15.01 -21.41
C ALA A 160 9.22 14.58 -22.77
N LEU A 161 8.67 13.36 -22.84
CA LEU A 161 8.01 12.87 -24.04
C LEU A 161 6.72 13.64 -24.36
N VAL A 162 5.92 13.98 -23.35
CA VAL A 162 4.70 14.82 -23.53
C VAL A 162 5.08 16.16 -24.13
N GLU A 163 6.14 16.82 -23.64
CA GLU A 163 6.61 18.11 -24.18
C GLU A 163 7.16 17.97 -25.61
N GLN A 164 7.89 16.94 -25.91
CA GLN A 164 8.34 16.66 -27.27
C GLN A 164 7.16 16.44 -28.24
N CYS A 165 6.15 15.70 -27.82
CA CYS A 165 4.94 15.48 -28.60
C CYS A 165 4.13 16.77 -28.76
N ARG A 166 4.07 17.63 -27.74
CA ARG A 166 3.44 18.94 -27.78
C ARG A 166 4.07 19.83 -28.87
N ALA A 167 5.42 19.89 -28.87
CA ALA A 167 6.16 20.71 -29.82
C ALA A 167 6.04 20.20 -31.27
N SER A 168 6.08 18.87 -31.47
CA SER A 168 6.03 18.30 -32.83
C SER A 168 4.63 18.07 -33.37
N GLY A 169 3.63 17.93 -32.50
CA GLY A 169 2.27 17.50 -32.83
C GLY A 169 2.18 16.07 -33.39
N ARG A 170 3.21 15.25 -33.18
CA ARG A 170 3.33 13.88 -33.71
C ARG A 170 3.16 12.84 -32.60
N LYS A 171 2.56 11.70 -32.95
CA LYS A 171 2.50 10.53 -32.10
C LYS A 171 3.90 9.94 -31.90
N PRO A 172 4.28 9.57 -30.65
CA PRO A 172 5.59 8.94 -30.40
C PRO A 172 5.59 7.50 -30.89
N GLU A 173 6.74 7.05 -31.41
CA GLU A 173 6.95 5.70 -31.92
C GLU A 173 8.39 5.22 -31.61
N GLY A 174 8.59 3.90 -31.64
CA GLY A 174 9.91 3.28 -31.50
C GLY A 174 10.62 3.65 -30.19
N GLU A 175 11.86 4.11 -30.31
CA GLU A 175 12.72 4.42 -29.15
C GLU A 175 12.18 5.50 -28.22
N ALA A 176 11.36 6.42 -28.72
CA ALA A 176 10.73 7.45 -27.89
C ALA A 176 9.81 6.86 -26.80
N LEU A 177 9.33 5.64 -26.99
CA LEU A 177 8.50 4.92 -26.03
C LEU A 177 9.30 4.07 -25.00
N ASN A 178 10.62 4.15 -25.00
CA ASN A 178 11.48 3.48 -24.01
C ASN A 178 11.45 4.24 -22.66
N LEU A 179 10.29 4.27 -22.02
CA LEU A 179 10.05 5.02 -20.77
C LEU A 179 10.30 4.19 -19.51
N LEU A 180 10.25 2.87 -19.62
CA LEU A 180 10.45 1.97 -18.48
C LEU A 180 11.94 1.86 -18.09
N ARG A 181 12.21 1.69 -16.81
CA ARG A 181 13.56 1.49 -16.26
C ARG A 181 13.61 0.15 -15.51
N LYS A 182 14.74 -0.55 -15.61
CA LYS A 182 14.99 -1.82 -14.89
C LYS A 182 15.32 -1.56 -13.43
N GLU A 183 16.11 -0.54 -13.16
CA GLU A 183 16.49 -0.17 -11.81
C GLU A 183 15.32 0.55 -11.12
N ALA A 184 14.92 0.03 -9.98
CA ALA A 184 13.89 0.64 -9.15
C ALA A 184 14.56 1.70 -8.28
N THR A 185 14.50 2.97 -8.70
CA THR A 185 14.94 4.11 -7.87
C THR A 185 13.91 4.49 -6.82
N SER A 186 12.82 3.73 -6.70
CA SER A 186 11.71 3.98 -5.77
C SER A 186 11.69 2.95 -4.66
N VAL A 187 11.73 3.42 -3.42
CA VAL A 187 11.78 2.57 -2.21
C VAL A 187 10.54 1.68 -2.08
N ASP A 188 9.36 2.19 -2.40
CA ASP A 188 8.12 1.42 -2.31
C ASP A 188 8.03 0.32 -3.38
N ILE A 189 8.64 0.50 -4.56
CA ILE A 189 8.80 -0.55 -5.56
C ILE A 189 9.86 -1.56 -5.11
N ALA A 190 11.01 -1.10 -4.60
CA ALA A 190 12.06 -1.97 -4.11
C ALA A 190 11.60 -2.86 -2.94
N LEU A 191 10.82 -2.31 -2.01
CA LEU A 191 10.25 -3.04 -0.88
C LEU A 191 9.11 -3.99 -1.29
N PHE A 192 8.15 -3.51 -2.09
CA PHE A 192 6.87 -4.20 -2.27
C PHE A 192 6.67 -4.82 -3.64
N GLY A 193 7.65 -4.64 -4.54
CA GLY A 193 7.66 -5.20 -5.87
C GLY A 193 6.83 -4.41 -6.89
N ARG A 194 7.13 -4.68 -8.16
CA ARG A 194 6.37 -4.20 -9.31
C ARG A 194 6.13 -5.35 -10.28
N MET A 195 4.88 -5.50 -10.74
CA MET A 195 4.52 -6.44 -11.77
C MET A 195 3.85 -5.68 -12.93
N LEU A 196 4.45 -5.76 -14.11
CA LEU A 196 3.93 -5.26 -15.37
C LEU A 196 3.66 -6.45 -16.29
N ALA A 197 2.39 -6.79 -16.51
CA ALA A 197 2.00 -7.97 -17.28
C ALA A 197 2.46 -7.91 -18.74
N ALA A 198 2.46 -6.71 -19.34
CA ALA A 198 2.86 -6.47 -20.73
C ALA A 198 4.39 -6.31 -20.91
N SER A 199 5.13 -6.02 -19.84
CA SER A 199 6.56 -5.65 -19.88
C SER A 199 7.33 -6.36 -18.77
N LYS A 200 7.36 -7.69 -18.81
CA LYS A 200 7.89 -8.57 -17.75
C LYS A 200 9.37 -8.30 -17.39
N ASP A 201 10.17 -7.84 -18.35
CA ASP A 201 11.58 -7.54 -18.14
C ASP A 201 11.84 -6.37 -17.18
N TYR A 202 10.78 -5.62 -16.87
CA TYR A 202 10.80 -4.50 -15.93
C TYR A 202 10.11 -4.82 -14.59
N ASN A 203 9.81 -6.10 -14.35
CA ASN A 203 9.30 -6.53 -13.05
C ASN A 203 10.41 -6.41 -12.01
N VAL A 204 10.01 -6.07 -10.78
CA VAL A 204 10.90 -5.96 -9.62
C VAL A 204 10.37 -6.90 -8.55
N GLU A 205 11.23 -7.81 -8.07
CA GLU A 205 10.89 -8.70 -6.98
C GLU A 205 10.85 -7.93 -5.65
N ALA A 206 9.86 -8.24 -4.81
CA ALA A 206 9.67 -7.55 -3.55
C ALA A 206 10.73 -7.99 -2.51
N ALA A 207 11.50 -7.06 -1.98
CA ALA A 207 12.42 -7.34 -0.89
C ALA A 207 11.69 -7.56 0.45
N ALA A 208 10.48 -7.01 0.65
CA ALA A 208 9.70 -7.14 1.86
C ALA A 208 8.51 -8.10 1.70
N GLN A 209 8.51 -9.15 2.48
CA GLN A 209 7.38 -10.06 2.67
C GLN A 209 6.59 -9.61 3.89
N VAL A 210 5.30 -9.39 3.72
CA VAL A 210 4.39 -8.92 4.78
C VAL A 210 3.27 -9.92 4.95
N ALA A 211 3.15 -10.50 6.14
CA ALA A 211 2.06 -11.40 6.46
C ALA A 211 0.73 -10.63 6.60
N HIS A 212 -0.40 -11.34 6.54
CA HIS A 212 -1.65 -10.79 7.06
C HIS A 212 -1.54 -10.67 8.58
N ALA A 213 -1.85 -9.50 9.14
CA ALA A 213 -1.99 -9.39 10.58
C ALA A 213 -3.24 -10.17 11.03
N MET A 214 -3.15 -10.90 12.15
CA MET A 214 -4.26 -11.70 12.67
C MET A 214 -4.38 -11.54 14.16
N THR A 215 -5.59 -11.63 14.71
CA THR A 215 -5.77 -11.61 16.17
C THR A 215 -5.22 -12.87 16.82
N VAL A 216 -4.56 -12.69 17.98
CA VAL A 216 -3.94 -13.79 18.73
C VAL A 216 -4.95 -14.62 19.55
N HIS A 217 -6.17 -14.10 19.71
CA HIS A 217 -7.28 -14.73 20.41
C HIS A 217 -8.49 -14.88 19.47
N LYS A 218 -9.47 -15.70 19.88
CA LYS A 218 -10.76 -15.81 19.22
C LYS A 218 -11.47 -14.45 19.29
N VAL A 219 -12.18 -14.10 18.23
CA VAL A 219 -12.98 -12.86 18.15
C VAL A 219 -14.44 -13.17 17.84
N VAL A 220 -15.29 -12.24 18.20
CA VAL A 220 -16.67 -12.14 17.73
C VAL A 220 -16.76 -10.82 16.97
N VAL A 221 -17.33 -10.86 15.76
CA VAL A 221 -17.71 -9.65 15.03
C VAL A 221 -19.05 -9.22 15.58
N GLU A 222 -19.13 -7.98 16.01
CA GLU A 222 -20.30 -7.40 16.65
C GLU A 222 -21.03 -6.47 15.68
N ASP A 223 -22.36 -6.42 15.81
CA ASP A 223 -23.21 -5.55 15.03
C ASP A 223 -23.46 -4.24 15.79
N ASP A 224 -23.27 -3.11 15.11
CA ASP A 224 -23.60 -1.77 15.56
C ASP A 224 -24.79 -1.26 14.75
N PHE A 225 -25.98 -1.33 15.32
CA PHE A 225 -27.19 -0.77 14.72
C PHE A 225 -27.20 0.74 14.95
N PHE A 226 -27.38 1.51 13.88
CA PHE A 226 -27.44 2.96 13.96
C PHE A 226 -28.64 3.53 13.21
N THR A 227 -29.12 4.67 13.70
CA THR A 227 -30.17 5.46 13.06
C THR A 227 -29.68 6.88 12.83
N ALA A 228 -30.11 7.48 11.73
CA ALA A 228 -29.94 8.90 11.47
C ALA A 228 -31.30 9.59 11.52
N VAL A 229 -31.38 10.67 12.29
CA VAL A 229 -32.61 11.48 12.43
C VAL A 229 -32.48 12.69 11.50
N ASP A 230 -33.58 13.05 10.85
CA ASP A 230 -33.64 14.28 10.04
C ASP A 230 -33.93 15.47 10.96
N ASP A 231 -32.97 16.37 11.09
CA ASP A 231 -33.06 17.54 11.98
C ASP A 231 -34.15 18.55 11.56
N LEU A 232 -34.61 18.50 10.32
CA LEU A 232 -35.65 19.39 9.78
C LEU A 232 -37.06 18.76 9.78
N ASN A 233 -37.16 17.45 9.99
CA ASN A 233 -38.41 16.74 10.03
C ASN A 233 -39.09 16.93 11.40
N GLN A 234 -40.15 17.72 11.45
CA GLN A 234 -40.93 17.95 12.65
C GLN A 234 -42.20 17.08 12.73
N ASP A 235 -42.57 16.41 11.66
CA ASP A 235 -43.84 15.69 11.54
C ASP A 235 -43.70 14.21 11.93
N ASP A 236 -42.52 13.64 11.88
CA ASP A 236 -42.25 12.25 12.27
C ASP A 236 -40.92 12.13 13.04
N SER A 237 -40.98 11.57 14.24
CA SER A 237 -39.80 11.26 15.06
C SER A 237 -39.08 9.99 14.59
N GLY A 238 -39.45 9.43 13.46
CA GLY A 238 -38.84 8.24 12.87
C GLY A 238 -37.44 8.49 12.34
N ALA A 239 -36.65 7.42 12.23
CA ALA A 239 -35.32 7.48 11.67
C ALA A 239 -35.39 7.70 10.16
N GLY A 240 -34.77 8.77 9.67
CA GLY A 240 -34.62 9.04 8.22
C GLY A 240 -33.76 8.01 7.50
N HIS A 241 -32.86 7.33 8.23
CA HIS A 241 -32.06 6.21 7.75
C HIS A 241 -31.68 5.27 8.90
N MET A 242 -31.72 3.98 8.64
CA MET A 242 -31.27 2.93 9.56
C MET A 242 -30.23 2.07 8.89
N GLY A 243 -29.23 1.62 9.62
CA GLY A 243 -28.19 0.75 9.10
C GLY A 243 -27.55 -0.11 10.19
N VAL A 244 -26.78 -1.09 9.75
CA VAL A 244 -25.95 -1.92 10.62
C VAL A 244 -24.49 -1.78 10.14
N ALA A 245 -23.61 -1.46 11.08
CA ALA A 245 -22.17 -1.48 10.87
C ALA A 245 -21.58 -2.60 11.73
N GLU A 246 -20.62 -3.34 11.17
CA GLU A 246 -19.96 -4.39 11.93
C GLU A 246 -18.58 -3.94 12.34
N PHE A 247 -18.13 -4.39 13.49
CA PHE A 247 -16.81 -4.10 14.03
C PHE A 247 -16.27 -5.27 14.85
N GLY A 248 -15.02 -5.15 15.25
CA GLY A 248 -14.40 -6.09 16.19
C GLY A 248 -13.20 -5.45 16.86
N ALA A 249 -12.72 -6.07 17.93
CA ALA A 249 -11.56 -5.61 18.69
C ALA A 249 -10.55 -6.74 18.88
N GLY A 250 -9.28 -6.41 19.13
CA GLY A 250 -8.32 -7.44 19.49
C GLY A 250 -6.86 -7.04 19.42
N LEU A 251 -6.03 -7.94 19.96
CA LEU A 251 -4.59 -7.89 19.85
C LEU A 251 -4.15 -8.63 18.58
N PHE A 252 -3.49 -7.92 17.67
CA PHE A 252 -3.05 -8.45 16.39
C PHE A 252 -1.56 -8.76 16.41
N TYR A 253 -1.19 -9.92 15.88
CA TYR A 253 0.17 -10.27 15.53
C TYR A 253 0.41 -10.00 14.04
N LEU A 254 1.51 -9.29 13.75
CA LEU A 254 2.00 -9.00 12.42
C LEU A 254 3.44 -9.47 12.27
N TYR A 255 3.75 -10.09 11.13
CA TYR A 255 5.09 -10.53 10.76
C TYR A 255 5.54 -9.90 9.45
N LEU A 256 6.78 -9.41 9.44
CA LEU A 256 7.48 -8.96 8.24
C LEU A 256 8.83 -9.66 8.15
N CYS A 257 9.24 -9.98 6.93
CA CYS A 257 10.60 -10.37 6.61
C CYS A 257 11.12 -9.52 5.46
N ILE A 258 12.31 -8.95 5.60
CA ILE A 258 12.95 -8.13 4.58
C ILE A 258 14.30 -8.75 4.22
N ASP A 259 14.50 -9.03 2.92
CA ASP A 259 15.80 -9.38 2.35
C ASP A 259 16.55 -8.07 2.07
N ARG A 260 17.58 -7.79 2.86
CA ARG A 260 18.37 -6.56 2.80
C ARG A 260 19.22 -6.49 1.56
N GLU A 261 19.78 -7.62 1.14
CA GLU A 261 20.62 -7.72 -0.06
C GLU A 261 19.77 -7.38 -1.30
N LEU A 262 18.59 -8.01 -1.42
CA LEU A 262 17.67 -7.72 -2.50
C LEU A 262 17.15 -6.27 -2.45
N LEU A 263 16.89 -5.72 -1.25
CA LEU A 263 16.50 -4.32 -1.12
C LEU A 263 17.57 -3.37 -1.65
N GLN A 264 18.82 -3.60 -1.26
CA GLN A 264 19.95 -2.79 -1.71
C GLN A 264 20.19 -2.96 -3.22
N GLU A 265 20.09 -4.18 -3.75
CA GLU A 265 20.16 -4.45 -5.19
C GLU A 265 19.07 -3.70 -5.96
N ASN A 266 17.81 -3.80 -5.51
CA ASN A 266 16.68 -3.10 -6.10
C ASN A 266 16.84 -1.56 -6.09
N LEU A 267 17.60 -1.02 -5.14
CA LEU A 267 17.93 0.41 -5.03
C LEU A 267 19.25 0.80 -5.72
N GLY A 268 19.74 -0.04 -6.63
CA GLY A 268 20.97 0.24 -7.40
C GLY A 268 22.24 0.24 -6.55
N GLY A 269 22.26 -0.46 -5.41
CA GLY A 269 23.40 -0.55 -4.50
C GLY A 269 23.45 0.54 -3.43
N ASP A 270 22.48 1.47 -3.36
CA ASP A 270 22.42 2.55 -2.37
C ASP A 270 22.09 2.00 -0.97
N ALA A 271 23.15 1.74 -0.19
CA ALA A 271 23.04 1.21 1.17
C ALA A 271 22.42 2.21 2.15
N ASP A 272 22.64 3.50 1.95
CA ASP A 272 22.12 4.58 2.81
C ASP A 272 20.60 4.71 2.64
N LEU A 273 20.13 4.71 1.40
CA LEU A 273 18.70 4.71 1.09
C LEU A 273 18.02 3.41 1.56
N ALA A 274 18.69 2.25 1.44
CA ALA A 274 18.19 0.99 1.95
C ALA A 274 18.04 1.02 3.48
N GLY A 275 19.00 1.56 4.22
CA GLY A 275 18.91 1.76 5.67
C GLY A 275 17.77 2.68 6.07
N ARG A 276 17.61 3.82 5.38
CA ARG A 276 16.48 4.74 5.59
C ARG A 276 15.14 4.07 5.31
N ALA A 277 15.05 3.25 4.25
CA ALA A 277 13.85 2.50 3.90
C ALA A 277 13.46 1.50 5.00
N LEU A 278 14.43 0.77 5.57
CA LEU A 278 14.21 -0.17 6.67
C LEU A 278 13.74 0.53 7.95
N ALA A 279 14.37 1.66 8.31
CA ALA A 279 13.93 2.48 9.44
C ALA A 279 12.50 2.99 9.26
N ALA A 280 12.19 3.56 8.09
CA ALA A 280 10.86 4.07 7.77
C ALA A 280 9.80 2.96 7.78
N LEU A 281 10.11 1.79 7.21
CA LEU A 281 9.20 0.63 7.22
C LEU A 281 8.95 0.14 8.65
N THR A 282 9.97 0.05 9.47
CA THR A 282 9.86 -0.36 10.88
C THR A 282 8.96 0.60 11.66
N ARG A 283 9.17 1.93 11.51
CA ARG A 283 8.33 2.95 12.14
C ARG A 283 6.89 2.87 11.63
N ALA A 284 6.70 2.80 10.32
CA ALA A 284 5.36 2.70 9.73
C ALA A 284 4.63 1.43 10.17
N ALA A 285 5.30 0.28 10.22
CA ALA A 285 4.70 -0.98 10.66
C ALA A 285 4.24 -0.94 12.12
N CYS A 286 4.93 -0.16 12.97
CA CYS A 286 4.59 -0.01 14.38
C CYS A 286 3.60 1.13 14.69
N THR A 287 3.41 2.10 13.78
CA THR A 287 2.62 3.31 14.11
C THR A 287 1.49 3.63 13.13
N VAL A 288 1.47 2.99 11.95
CA VAL A 288 0.50 3.28 10.89
C VAL A 288 -0.40 2.09 10.65
N SER A 289 -1.67 2.28 10.85
CA SER A 289 -2.73 1.30 10.55
C SER A 289 -3.55 1.70 9.31
N PRO A 290 -4.26 0.75 8.67
CA PRO A 290 -5.27 1.09 7.68
C PRO A 290 -6.35 2.01 8.26
N THR A 291 -6.88 2.90 7.42
CA THR A 291 -7.83 3.96 7.82
C THR A 291 -9.30 3.56 7.64
N GLY A 292 -9.60 2.26 7.55
CA GLY A 292 -10.98 1.78 7.41
C GLY A 292 -11.86 2.22 8.58
N LYS A 293 -12.99 2.88 8.29
CA LYS A 293 -13.95 3.39 9.28
C LYS A 293 -13.32 4.23 10.41
N GLN A 294 -12.17 4.88 10.13
CA GLN A 294 -11.42 5.65 11.14
C GLN A 294 -12.26 6.75 11.79
N ASN A 295 -13.11 7.44 11.01
CA ASN A 295 -13.95 8.52 11.52
C ASN A 295 -15.09 8.01 12.43
N SER A 296 -15.51 6.75 12.27
CA SER A 296 -16.57 6.15 13.11
C SER A 296 -16.00 5.54 14.40
N PHE A 297 -14.80 4.94 14.35
CA PHE A 297 -14.28 4.16 15.48
C PHE A 297 -13.05 4.79 16.14
N ALA A 298 -12.37 5.77 15.51
CA ALA A 298 -11.13 6.39 16.01
C ALA A 298 -10.06 5.38 16.45
N SER A 299 -9.99 4.24 15.78
CA SER A 299 -9.17 3.06 16.13
C SER A 299 -7.69 3.24 15.81
N ARG A 300 -7.11 4.42 16.11
CA ARG A 300 -5.68 4.67 15.97
C ARG A 300 -4.94 3.95 17.09
N ALA A 301 -4.00 3.08 16.71
CA ALA A 301 -3.18 2.34 17.65
C ALA A 301 -1.73 2.31 17.21
N VAL A 302 -0.84 2.19 18.16
CA VAL A 302 0.59 1.95 17.97
C VAL A 302 0.95 0.57 18.51
N ALA A 303 2.03 -0.01 18.03
CA ALA A 303 2.49 -1.29 18.51
C ALA A 303 2.86 -1.22 20.00
N SER A 304 2.36 -2.19 20.78
CA SER A 304 2.71 -2.36 22.19
C SER A 304 3.96 -3.23 22.38
N PHE A 305 4.36 -3.95 21.33
CA PHE A 305 5.55 -4.80 21.30
C PHE A 305 6.08 -4.90 19.88
N CYS A 306 7.39 -4.83 19.73
CA CYS A 306 8.09 -5.16 18.51
C CYS A 306 9.41 -5.85 18.84
N LEU A 307 9.62 -7.03 18.25
CA LEU A 307 10.90 -7.75 18.24
C LEU A 307 11.45 -7.71 16.83
N ALA A 308 12.63 -7.13 16.65
CA ALA A 308 13.42 -7.19 15.43
C ALA A 308 14.52 -8.25 15.58
N GLU A 309 14.69 -9.09 14.58
CA GLU A 309 15.75 -10.10 14.51
C GLU A 309 16.57 -9.92 13.23
N LYS A 310 17.89 -10.07 13.31
CA LYS A 310 18.83 -10.11 12.20
C LYS A 310 19.49 -11.47 12.08
N GLY A 311 19.66 -11.96 10.87
CA GLY A 311 20.37 -13.23 10.65
C GLY A 311 20.41 -13.63 9.20
N ASP A 312 21.22 -14.67 8.91
CA ASP A 312 21.39 -15.23 7.57
C ASP A 312 20.64 -16.55 7.40
N ALA A 313 20.12 -17.08 8.50
CA ALA A 313 19.31 -18.30 8.47
C ALA A 313 17.96 -18.07 7.81
N GLN A 314 17.35 -19.17 7.32
CA GLN A 314 16.01 -19.15 6.73
C GLN A 314 15.02 -18.40 7.63
N PRO A 315 14.37 -17.34 7.14
CA PRO A 315 13.38 -16.61 7.92
C PRO A 315 12.18 -17.46 8.32
N ARG A 316 11.61 -17.17 9.49
CA ARG A 316 10.49 -17.92 10.03
C ARG A 316 9.48 -17.03 10.74
N THR A 317 8.22 -17.23 10.45
CA THR A 317 7.14 -16.60 11.23
C THR A 317 6.98 -17.30 12.58
N LEU A 318 6.63 -16.53 13.61
CA LEU A 318 6.23 -17.05 14.91
C LEU A 318 4.70 -17.21 15.06
N ALA A 319 3.94 -17.09 13.96
CA ALA A 319 2.47 -17.21 13.97
C ALA A 319 1.96 -18.52 14.56
N GLU A 320 2.78 -19.58 14.54
CA GLU A 320 2.44 -20.85 15.17
C GLU A 320 2.18 -20.72 16.68
N ALA A 321 2.74 -19.70 17.36
CA ALA A 321 2.45 -19.41 18.75
C ALA A 321 0.94 -19.16 18.99
N PHE A 322 0.21 -18.76 17.97
CA PHE A 322 -1.21 -18.37 18.02
C PHE A 322 -2.15 -19.29 17.25
N MET A 323 -1.67 -20.46 16.78
CA MET A 323 -2.56 -21.45 16.14
C MET A 323 -3.69 -21.88 17.08
N LYS A 324 -3.40 -22.04 18.38
CA LYS A 324 -4.44 -22.06 19.40
C LYS A 324 -4.70 -20.64 19.88
N PRO A 325 -5.97 -20.20 19.98
CA PRO A 325 -6.27 -18.88 20.51
C PRO A 325 -5.79 -18.76 21.95
N LEU A 326 -5.18 -17.62 22.27
CA LEU A 326 -4.94 -17.27 23.64
C LEU A 326 -6.27 -17.09 24.37
N GLN A 327 -6.33 -17.52 25.62
CA GLN A 327 -7.48 -17.34 26.48
C GLN A 327 -7.13 -16.29 27.53
N ASP A 328 -8.02 -15.37 27.73
CA ASP A 328 -7.93 -14.36 28.78
C ASP A 328 -8.27 -15.04 30.13
N LYS A 329 -7.31 -15.74 30.68
CA LYS A 329 -7.47 -16.36 32.02
C LYS A 329 -7.07 -15.41 33.15
N ASP A 330 -6.18 -14.44 32.85
CA ASP A 330 -5.54 -13.56 33.84
C ASP A 330 -5.67 -12.07 33.51
N GLY A 331 -6.47 -11.69 32.50
CA GLY A 331 -6.74 -10.29 32.10
C GLY A 331 -5.63 -9.60 31.28
N ASP A 332 -4.45 -10.21 31.11
CA ASP A 332 -3.35 -9.61 30.32
C ASP A 332 -2.99 -10.47 29.09
N VAL A 333 -3.78 -10.27 28.04
CA VAL A 333 -3.56 -10.95 26.75
C VAL A 333 -2.24 -10.55 26.11
N LEU A 334 -1.76 -9.30 26.32
CA LEU A 334 -0.49 -8.82 25.75
C LEU A 334 0.70 -9.56 26.37
N ALA A 335 0.76 -9.65 27.71
CA ALA A 335 1.82 -10.38 28.40
C ALA A 335 1.83 -11.86 27.99
N ALA A 336 0.65 -12.49 27.92
CA ALA A 336 0.52 -13.88 27.46
C ALA A 336 1.00 -14.05 25.99
N ALA A 337 0.70 -13.08 25.11
CA ALA A 337 1.15 -13.12 23.73
C ALA A 337 2.67 -12.97 23.61
N ILE A 338 3.28 -12.07 24.36
CA ILE A 338 4.75 -11.88 24.38
C ILE A 338 5.41 -13.18 24.86
N GLN A 339 4.93 -13.79 25.95
CA GLN A 339 5.46 -15.05 26.46
C GLN A 339 5.34 -16.20 25.42
N ALA A 340 4.21 -16.29 24.73
CA ALA A 340 4.00 -17.29 23.70
C ALA A 340 4.96 -17.11 22.52
N LEU A 341 5.21 -15.86 22.07
CA LEU A 341 6.18 -15.54 21.04
C LEU A 341 7.61 -15.93 21.48
N GLU A 342 8.05 -15.53 22.67
CA GLU A 342 9.37 -15.84 23.18
C GLU A 342 9.60 -17.36 23.29
N LYS A 343 8.64 -18.10 23.83
CA LYS A 343 8.68 -19.56 23.91
C LYS A 343 8.79 -20.19 22.52
N LYS A 344 8.01 -19.73 21.54
CA LYS A 344 8.06 -20.24 20.17
C LYS A 344 9.39 -19.92 19.51
N ARG A 345 9.89 -18.67 19.68
CA ARG A 345 11.19 -18.22 19.20
C ARG A 345 12.32 -19.12 19.72
N ALA A 346 12.39 -19.34 21.02
CA ALA A 346 13.40 -20.18 21.64
C ALA A 346 13.35 -21.64 21.11
N ALA A 347 12.15 -22.18 20.90
CA ALA A 347 11.98 -23.51 20.34
C ALA A 347 12.51 -23.58 18.88
N PHE A 348 12.20 -22.61 18.03
CA PHE A 348 12.69 -22.58 16.66
C PHE A 348 14.19 -22.33 16.57
N ASN A 349 14.75 -21.44 17.39
CA ASN A 349 16.18 -21.21 17.45
C ASN A 349 16.94 -22.49 17.78
N ARG A 350 16.45 -23.26 18.77
CA ARG A 350 17.02 -24.56 19.15
C ARG A 350 16.92 -25.59 18.01
N ILE A 351 15.74 -25.67 17.34
CA ILE A 351 15.53 -26.63 16.23
C ILE A 351 16.46 -26.31 15.07
N MET A 352 16.62 -25.02 14.73
CA MET A 352 17.45 -24.58 13.62
C MET A 352 18.93 -24.45 13.98
N GLY A 353 19.31 -24.52 15.25
CA GLY A 353 20.68 -24.30 15.70
C GLY A 353 21.19 -22.87 15.46
N VAL A 354 20.32 -21.86 15.58
CA VAL A 354 20.64 -20.46 15.29
C VAL A 354 20.36 -19.57 16.49
N GLU A 355 21.12 -18.48 16.60
CA GLU A 355 20.93 -17.44 17.61
C GLU A 355 21.01 -16.07 16.92
N PRO A 356 19.89 -15.59 16.33
CA PRO A 356 19.89 -14.30 15.64
C PRO A 356 20.08 -13.14 16.61
N GLU A 357 20.80 -12.10 16.18
CA GLU A 357 20.80 -10.83 16.90
C GLU A 357 19.38 -10.30 17.02
N CYS A 358 19.03 -9.75 18.17
CA CYS A 358 17.69 -9.20 18.33
C CYS A 358 17.67 -7.96 19.22
N LEU A 359 16.73 -7.08 18.93
CA LEU A 359 16.37 -5.94 19.75
C LEU A 359 14.85 -5.86 19.84
N ARG A 360 14.33 -5.45 21.00
CA ARG A 360 12.89 -5.28 21.19
C ARG A 360 12.55 -4.04 21.97
N PHE A 361 11.35 -3.57 21.76
CA PHE A 361 10.65 -2.72 22.72
C PHE A 361 9.37 -3.41 23.20
N ASP A 362 9.00 -3.11 24.41
CA ASP A 362 7.72 -3.45 25.03
C ASP A 362 7.32 -2.31 25.98
N GLN A 363 6.31 -2.51 26.81
CA GLN A 363 5.84 -1.50 27.76
C GLN A 363 6.86 -1.14 28.88
N GLU A 364 7.87 -1.98 29.08
CA GLU A 364 8.85 -1.83 30.18
C GLU A 364 10.23 -1.39 29.68
N ARG A 365 10.59 -1.68 28.43
CA ARG A 365 11.94 -1.47 27.90
C ARG A 365 12.00 -1.22 26.42
N GLY A 366 13.09 -0.56 25.99
CA GLY A 366 13.39 -0.27 24.61
C GLY A 366 12.48 0.81 24.04
N THR A 367 12.85 1.30 22.85
CA THR A 367 12.11 2.32 22.13
C THR A 367 11.96 1.96 20.67
N LEU A 368 10.94 2.49 20.03
CA LEU A 368 10.76 2.34 18.58
C LEU A 368 11.96 2.92 17.80
N ALA A 369 12.57 4.00 18.30
CA ALA A 369 13.74 4.61 17.66
C ALA A 369 14.95 3.65 17.65
N GLU A 370 15.21 2.96 18.76
CA GLU A 370 16.29 1.96 18.85
C GLU A 370 16.05 0.77 17.95
N VAL A 371 14.83 0.23 17.92
CA VAL A 371 14.47 -0.90 17.04
C VAL A 371 14.54 -0.49 15.56
N ALA A 372 14.12 0.72 15.20
CA ALA A 372 14.22 1.22 13.83
C ALA A 372 15.70 1.42 13.40
N ALA A 373 16.53 1.96 14.28
CA ALA A 373 17.98 2.08 14.05
C ALA A 373 18.65 0.72 13.93
N PHE A 374 18.29 -0.22 14.81
CA PHE A 374 18.78 -1.61 14.74
C PHE A 374 18.40 -2.23 13.37
N ALA A 375 17.19 -2.06 12.89
CA ALA A 375 16.76 -2.60 11.60
C ALA A 375 17.51 -1.96 10.41
N ALA A 376 17.92 -0.69 10.51
CA ALA A 376 18.62 0.06 9.47
C ALA A 376 20.09 -0.36 9.30
N LEU A 377 20.76 -0.76 10.39
CA LEU A 377 22.16 -1.22 10.41
C LEU A 377 22.31 -2.66 9.90
#